data_6bddf4e1d13ca17171484a7237b73466
#
_entry.id   6bddf4e1d13ca17171484a7237b73466
#
_cell.length_a   1.000
_cell.length_b   1.000
_cell.length_c   1.000
_cell.angle_alpha   90.00
_cell.angle_beta   90.00
_cell.angle_gamma   90.00
#
_symmetry.space_group_name_H-M   'P 1'
#
loop_
_entity.id
_entity.type
_entity.pdbx_description
1 polymer ?
#
loop_
_entity_poly.entity_id
_entity_poly.type
_entity_poly.pdbx_seq_one_letter_code
_entity_poly.pdbx_strand_id
1 'polypeptide(L)'
;MGRMNLLSKIHNAASNQVEGYCIVKSVAQKSNVKGSSYLDFILADAGGECVAKLWDYAPEQHGTYAANTVIKVRATINLWKEEEQLKIDRIRNVKADEAVDMAELIPCAPFAPEEMFEELYRCAEEFKDEDLRMLTQYILRENKAAILRFPAALKLHHAMRGGLLYHTTTMLKAAKAVCAVYKQLYPTLSTELVYAGIILHDVAKTQELVVGELGLASAYSEKGQLLGHINMGMAMVERAAAELMTDEHTTMLLQHMLLAHHGVPEFGSPRPPMFPEAEIVSQIDVLDSKLFEMYDALSGVPVGGFSERQWALDNRQLYKHGHV
;
A
#
# COMPACT_ATOMS: atom_id res chain seq x y z
N MET A 1 -6.20 23.10 17.61
CA MET A 1 -6.58 23.58 16.26
C MET A 1 -6.86 22.34 15.44
N GLY A 2 -8.10 22.16 14.96
CA GLY A 2 -8.50 20.97 14.22
C GLY A 2 -7.71 20.83 12.93
N ARG A 3 -7.19 19.63 12.67
CA ARG A 3 -6.59 19.23 11.40
C ARG A 3 -7.63 19.43 10.31
N MET A 4 -7.31 20.13 9.26
CA MET A 4 -8.23 20.41 8.16
C MET A 4 -7.87 19.52 6.98
N ASN A 5 -8.74 18.57 6.68
CA ASN A 5 -8.84 17.99 5.37
C ASN A 5 -9.28 19.11 4.41
N LEU A 6 -8.40 19.58 3.53
CA LEU A 6 -8.56 20.81 2.78
C LEU A 6 -9.77 20.76 1.86
N LEU A 7 -9.94 19.65 1.14
CA LEU A 7 -10.93 19.53 0.07
C LEU A 7 -12.30 19.10 0.56
N SER A 8 -12.39 18.30 1.63
CA SER A 8 -13.68 17.94 2.24
C SER A 8 -14.35 19.11 2.94
N LYS A 9 -13.61 20.20 3.23
CA LYS A 9 -14.13 21.37 3.97
C LYS A 9 -14.39 22.61 3.11
N ILE A 10 -13.99 22.61 1.83
CA ILE A 10 -14.26 23.74 0.93
C ILE A 10 -15.74 24.05 0.91
N HIS A 11 -16.62 23.07 0.74
CA HIS A 11 -18.07 23.23 0.70
C HIS A 11 -18.70 23.58 2.05
N ASN A 12 -18.00 23.36 3.16
CA ASN A 12 -18.50 23.56 4.53
C ASN A 12 -17.69 24.61 5.31
N ALA A 13 -16.81 25.36 4.63
CA ALA A 13 -15.98 26.33 5.29
C ALA A 13 -16.82 27.48 5.88
N ALA A 14 -16.73 27.69 7.18
CA ALA A 14 -17.35 28.83 7.85
C ALA A 14 -16.73 30.19 7.46
N SER A 15 -15.60 30.16 6.73
CA SER A 15 -14.91 31.32 6.17
C SER A 15 -14.45 31.00 4.74
N ASN A 16 -14.27 32.01 3.91
CA ASN A 16 -13.71 31.86 2.57
C ASN A 16 -12.19 31.50 2.57
N GLN A 17 -11.62 31.17 3.74
CA GLN A 17 -10.21 30.78 3.87
C GLN A 17 -10.07 29.37 4.38
N VAL A 18 -9.13 28.64 3.79
CA VAL A 18 -8.73 27.28 4.18
C VAL A 18 -7.23 27.21 4.39
N GLU A 19 -6.80 26.39 5.35
CA GLU A 19 -5.37 26.11 5.60
C GLU A 19 -5.21 24.64 5.94
N GLY A 20 -4.24 23.97 5.32
CA GLY A 20 -3.97 22.55 5.59
C GLY A 20 -2.80 22.00 4.79
N TYR A 21 -2.59 20.70 4.94
CA TYR A 21 -1.70 19.91 4.10
C TYR A 21 -2.46 19.35 2.92
N CYS A 22 -1.80 19.26 1.76
CA CYS A 22 -2.31 18.61 0.58
C CYS A 22 -1.16 18.11 -0.29
N ILE A 23 -1.50 17.27 -1.27
CA ILE A 23 -0.56 16.75 -2.25
C ILE A 23 -0.64 17.59 -3.51
N VAL A 24 0.50 17.93 -4.08
CA VAL A 24 0.60 18.46 -5.44
C VAL A 24 0.43 17.30 -6.42
N LYS A 25 -0.77 17.12 -6.99
CA LYS A 25 -0.99 16.12 -8.03
C LYS A 25 -0.36 16.54 -9.36
N SER A 26 -0.50 17.82 -9.70
CA SER A 26 0.20 18.44 -10.81
C SER A 26 0.47 19.90 -10.55
N VAL A 27 1.52 20.44 -11.19
CA VAL A 27 1.87 21.85 -11.18
C VAL A 27 2.40 22.27 -12.55
N ALA A 28 1.94 23.39 -13.07
CA ALA A 28 2.41 23.97 -14.31
C ALA A 28 2.58 25.47 -14.16
N GLN A 29 3.71 26.00 -14.63
CA GLN A 29 3.91 27.44 -14.73
C GLN A 29 3.24 27.97 -16.01
N LYS A 30 2.41 28.99 -15.85
CA LYS A 30 1.67 29.65 -16.94
C LYS A 30 1.82 31.16 -16.84
N SER A 31 1.46 31.86 -17.91
CA SER A 31 1.39 33.33 -17.91
C SER A 31 -0.05 33.80 -18.13
N ASN A 32 -0.45 34.82 -17.42
CA ASN A 32 -1.76 35.47 -17.60
C ASN A 32 -1.74 36.40 -18.81
N VAL A 33 -2.90 36.97 -19.16
CA VAL A 33 -3.08 37.88 -20.30
C VAL A 33 -2.19 39.14 -20.17
N LYS A 34 -1.79 39.52 -18.96
CA LYS A 34 -0.92 40.68 -18.70
C LYS A 34 0.58 40.29 -18.69
N GLY A 35 0.93 39.03 -18.98
CA GLY A 35 2.31 38.54 -18.99
C GLY A 35 2.87 38.14 -17.62
N SER A 36 2.12 38.29 -16.51
CA SER A 36 2.58 37.88 -15.21
C SER A 36 2.54 36.34 -15.08
N SER A 37 3.58 35.78 -14.49
CA SER A 37 3.69 34.34 -14.24
C SER A 37 2.81 33.88 -13.07
N TYR A 38 2.23 32.69 -13.18
CA TYR A 38 1.52 32.04 -12.07
C TYR A 38 1.72 30.52 -12.13
N LEU A 39 1.54 29.86 -10.99
CA LEU A 39 1.48 28.40 -10.93
C LEU A 39 0.02 27.95 -10.90
N ASP A 40 -0.28 27.00 -11.78
CA ASP A 40 -1.56 26.30 -11.86
C ASP A 40 -1.39 24.91 -11.26
N PHE A 41 -2.08 24.63 -10.17
CA PHE A 41 -2.00 23.38 -9.43
C PHE A 41 -3.28 22.57 -9.55
N ILE A 42 -3.14 21.25 -9.54
CA ILE A 42 -4.17 20.35 -9.03
C ILE A 42 -3.66 19.86 -7.67
N LEU A 43 -4.37 20.22 -6.62
CA LEU A 43 -4.11 19.79 -5.26
C LEU A 43 -5.06 18.65 -4.90
N ALA A 44 -4.59 17.70 -4.08
CA ALA A 44 -5.37 16.55 -3.67
C ALA A 44 -5.19 16.27 -2.17
N ASP A 45 -6.22 15.70 -1.55
CA ASP A 45 -6.19 15.06 -0.24
C ASP A 45 -7.19 13.88 -0.24
N ALA A 46 -7.42 13.23 0.92
CA ALA A 46 -8.37 12.12 1.03
C ALA A 46 -9.83 12.52 0.72
N GLY A 47 -10.16 13.79 0.68
CA GLY A 47 -11.49 14.32 0.33
C GLY A 47 -11.70 14.54 -1.18
N GLY A 48 -10.65 14.52 -1.99
CA GLY A 48 -10.73 14.71 -3.44
C GLY A 48 -9.65 15.62 -4.03
N GLU A 49 -9.98 16.32 -5.11
CA GLU A 49 -9.07 17.19 -5.86
C GLU A 49 -9.65 18.59 -6.04
N CYS A 50 -8.78 19.59 -6.09
CA CYS A 50 -9.16 20.98 -6.33
C CYS A 50 -8.13 21.71 -7.18
N VAL A 51 -8.60 22.56 -8.09
CA VAL A 51 -7.72 23.48 -8.83
C VAL A 51 -7.30 24.62 -7.91
N ALA A 52 -6.01 24.95 -7.92
CA ALA A 52 -5.48 26.05 -7.13
C ALA A 52 -4.49 26.90 -7.95
N LYS A 53 -4.48 28.20 -7.70
CA LYS A 53 -3.61 29.13 -8.42
C LYS A 53 -2.81 29.99 -7.46
N LEU A 54 -1.49 30.01 -7.68
CA LEU A 54 -0.56 30.95 -7.05
C LEU A 54 -0.23 32.05 -8.05
N TRP A 55 -0.85 33.19 -7.89
CA TRP A 55 -0.65 34.35 -8.76
C TRP A 55 0.69 35.07 -8.47
N ASP A 56 1.19 35.81 -9.46
CA ASP A 56 2.43 36.62 -9.37
C ASP A 56 3.61 35.79 -8.87
N TYR A 57 3.75 34.59 -9.42
CA TYR A 57 4.76 33.62 -9.00
C TYR A 57 6.17 34.10 -9.32
N ALA A 58 7.02 34.10 -8.30
CA ALA A 58 8.46 34.32 -8.38
C ALA A 58 9.18 33.22 -7.61
N PRO A 59 10.04 32.38 -8.25
CA PRO A 59 10.70 31.26 -7.60
C PRO A 59 11.51 31.63 -6.33
N GLU A 60 12.13 32.78 -6.36
CA GLU A 60 12.96 33.29 -5.25
C GLU A 60 12.11 33.60 -3.99
N GLN A 61 10.84 33.95 -4.17
CA GLN A 61 9.92 34.31 -3.07
C GLN A 61 9.04 33.13 -2.64
N HIS A 62 8.62 32.31 -3.59
CA HIS A 62 7.61 31.28 -3.38
C HIS A 62 8.21 29.85 -3.31
N GLY A 63 9.48 29.68 -3.71
CA GLY A 63 10.09 28.34 -3.83
C GLY A 63 9.63 27.58 -5.08
N THR A 64 10.02 26.31 -5.16
CA THR A 64 9.67 25.41 -6.25
C THR A 64 8.86 24.21 -5.74
N TYR A 65 7.96 23.70 -6.57
CA TYR A 65 7.03 22.64 -6.22
C TYR A 65 7.04 21.55 -7.30
N ALA A 66 6.93 20.31 -6.90
CA ALA A 66 6.92 19.16 -7.80
C ALA A 66 5.66 18.31 -7.57
N ALA A 67 5.24 17.57 -8.59
CA ALA A 67 4.18 16.59 -8.45
C ALA A 67 4.56 15.49 -7.45
N ASN A 68 3.56 14.94 -6.78
CA ASN A 68 3.68 13.91 -5.74
C ASN A 68 4.47 14.36 -4.49
N THR A 69 4.48 15.65 -4.20
CA THR A 69 5.02 16.19 -2.95
C THR A 69 3.91 16.72 -2.05
N VAL A 70 4.15 16.66 -0.73
CA VAL A 70 3.25 17.26 0.26
C VAL A 70 3.63 18.71 0.49
N ILE A 71 2.63 19.58 0.48
CA ILE A 71 2.79 21.01 0.77
C ILE A 71 1.84 21.44 1.88
N LYS A 72 2.18 22.53 2.54
CA LYS A 72 1.26 23.27 3.39
C LYS A 72 0.78 24.51 2.65
N VAL A 73 -0.54 24.69 2.58
CA VAL A 73 -1.14 25.81 1.85
C VAL A 73 -2.14 26.56 2.74
N ARG A 74 -2.17 27.88 2.59
CA ARG A 74 -3.29 28.76 3.00
C ARG A 74 -3.84 29.38 1.75
N ALA A 75 -5.18 29.29 1.55
CA ALA A 75 -5.83 29.72 0.34
C ALA A 75 -7.20 30.35 0.62
N THR A 76 -7.64 31.21 -0.29
CA THR A 76 -8.99 31.77 -0.34
C THR A 76 -9.80 31.03 -1.39
N ILE A 77 -11.04 30.64 -1.02
CA ILE A 77 -11.97 29.96 -1.93
C ILE A 77 -12.59 30.99 -2.87
N ASN A 78 -12.47 30.77 -4.17
CA ASN A 78 -13.06 31.60 -5.22
C ASN A 78 -13.97 30.73 -6.10
N LEU A 79 -15.07 31.28 -6.57
CA LEU A 79 -15.92 30.69 -7.60
C LEU A 79 -15.48 31.19 -8.98
N TRP A 80 -15.17 30.27 -9.89
CA TRP A 80 -14.87 30.57 -11.29
C TRP A 80 -15.72 29.67 -12.17
N LYS A 81 -16.63 30.24 -12.95
CA LYS A 81 -17.58 29.52 -13.82
C LYS A 81 -18.36 28.44 -13.06
N GLU A 82 -18.85 28.78 -11.87
CA GLU A 82 -19.60 27.90 -10.96
C GLU A 82 -18.77 26.76 -10.34
N GLU A 83 -17.45 26.68 -10.62
CA GLU A 83 -16.52 25.74 -10.00
C GLU A 83 -15.70 26.42 -8.90
N GLU A 84 -15.53 25.73 -7.81
CA GLU A 84 -14.68 26.21 -6.70
C GLU A 84 -13.21 26.05 -7.05
N GLN A 85 -12.46 27.15 -6.90
CA GLN A 85 -11.01 27.19 -7.08
C GLN A 85 -10.36 27.84 -5.87
N LEU A 86 -9.14 27.40 -5.56
CA LEU A 86 -8.34 28.01 -4.50
C LEU A 86 -7.42 29.09 -5.09
N LYS A 87 -7.48 30.27 -4.52
CA LYS A 87 -6.43 31.27 -4.65
C LYS A 87 -5.45 31.06 -3.52
N ILE A 88 -4.23 30.67 -3.82
CA ILE A 88 -3.19 30.42 -2.83
C ILE A 88 -2.66 31.76 -2.32
N ASP A 89 -2.75 31.99 -1.01
CA ASP A 89 -2.26 33.18 -0.33
C ASP A 89 -0.86 32.91 0.27
N ARG A 90 -0.60 31.68 0.77
CA ARG A 90 0.69 31.19 1.25
C ARG A 90 0.86 29.73 0.92
N ILE A 91 2.09 29.37 0.55
CA ILE A 91 2.47 28.00 0.21
C ILE A 91 3.91 27.74 0.66
N ARG A 92 4.18 26.51 1.09
CA ARG A 92 5.54 26.03 1.37
C ARG A 92 5.60 24.51 1.29
N ASN A 93 6.79 24.00 1.02
CA ASN A 93 7.07 22.57 1.21
C ASN A 93 6.99 22.21 2.71
N VAL A 94 6.65 20.94 3.00
CA VAL A 94 6.67 20.41 4.36
C VAL A 94 8.11 20.23 4.82
N LYS A 95 8.40 20.52 6.08
CA LYS A 95 9.73 20.31 6.67
C LYS A 95 9.88 18.84 7.07
N ALA A 96 11.12 18.35 7.07
CA ALA A 96 11.42 16.95 7.39
C ALA A 96 11.01 16.50 8.81
N ASP A 97 10.97 17.46 9.75
CA ASP A 97 10.59 17.25 11.16
C ASP A 97 9.11 17.50 11.44
N GLU A 98 8.34 17.85 10.41
CA GLU A 98 6.92 18.18 10.55
C GLU A 98 6.06 16.92 10.43
N ALA A 99 5.34 16.60 11.50
CA ALA A 99 4.42 15.46 11.51
C ALA A 99 3.18 15.76 10.64
N VAL A 100 3.02 15.03 9.54
CA VAL A 100 1.85 15.06 8.66
C VAL A 100 1.11 13.75 8.79
N ASP A 101 -0.21 13.82 9.02
CA ASP A 101 -1.05 12.65 9.01
C ASP A 101 -1.32 12.25 7.55
N MET A 102 -0.62 11.23 7.08
CA MET A 102 -0.75 10.78 5.69
C MET A 102 -2.11 10.20 5.37
N ALA A 103 -2.86 9.69 6.36
CA ALA A 103 -4.21 9.16 6.15
C ALA A 103 -5.24 10.26 5.80
N GLU A 104 -4.95 11.52 6.12
CA GLU A 104 -5.77 12.65 5.66
C GLU A 104 -5.50 13.01 4.18
N LEU A 105 -4.42 12.52 3.59
CA LEU A 105 -3.96 12.90 2.26
C LEU A 105 -4.10 11.80 1.22
N ILE A 106 -3.85 10.55 1.60
CA ILE A 106 -3.85 9.38 0.71
C ILE A 106 -4.47 8.16 1.41
N PRO A 107 -4.92 7.16 0.65
CA PRO A 107 -5.26 5.88 1.24
C PRO A 107 -4.08 5.26 1.98
N CYS A 108 -4.27 4.92 3.25
CA CYS A 108 -3.29 4.27 4.12
C CYS A 108 -3.88 3.02 4.76
N ALA A 109 -3.00 2.08 5.09
CA ALA A 109 -3.38 0.97 5.96
C ALA A 109 -3.92 1.49 7.31
N PRO A 110 -4.91 0.81 7.92
CA PRO A 110 -5.60 1.31 9.12
C PRO A 110 -4.78 1.21 10.41
N PHE A 111 -3.62 0.55 10.36
CA PHE A 111 -2.73 0.34 11.51
C PHE A 111 -1.37 1.01 11.24
N ALA A 112 -0.66 1.35 12.33
CA ALA A 112 0.67 1.93 12.23
C ALA A 112 1.65 0.93 11.57
N PRO A 113 2.40 1.33 10.53
CA PRO A 113 3.31 0.43 9.83
C PRO A 113 4.35 -0.22 10.76
N GLU A 114 4.84 0.54 11.73
CA GLU A 114 5.82 0.05 12.72
C GLU A 114 5.23 -1.05 13.59
N GLU A 115 3.98 -0.93 14.03
CA GLU A 115 3.30 -1.96 14.85
C GLU A 115 3.08 -3.24 14.04
N MET A 116 2.64 -3.11 12.78
CA MET A 116 2.47 -4.24 11.87
C MET A 116 3.81 -4.95 11.61
N PHE A 117 4.88 -4.18 11.37
CA PHE A 117 6.20 -4.75 11.17
C PHE A 117 6.70 -5.51 12.41
N GLU A 118 6.55 -4.92 13.58
CA GLU A 118 6.95 -5.57 14.85
C GLU A 118 6.13 -6.84 15.15
N GLU A 119 4.86 -6.90 14.73
CA GLU A 119 4.05 -8.12 14.83
C GLU A 119 4.65 -9.26 13.97
N LEU A 120 5.03 -8.97 12.71
CA LEU A 120 5.67 -9.96 11.84
C LEU A 120 7.04 -10.38 12.36
N TYR A 121 7.86 -9.40 12.78
CA TYR A 121 9.21 -9.65 13.25
C TYR A 121 9.22 -10.50 14.53
N ARG A 122 8.34 -10.20 15.50
CA ARG A 122 8.17 -10.96 16.73
C ARG A 122 7.68 -12.38 16.45
N CYS A 123 6.77 -12.55 15.49
CA CYS A 123 6.33 -13.89 15.09
C CYS A 123 7.52 -14.72 14.58
N ALA A 124 8.39 -14.15 13.77
CA ALA A 124 9.59 -14.83 13.27
C ALA A 124 10.60 -15.11 14.42
N GLU A 125 10.71 -14.22 15.41
CA GLU A 125 11.58 -14.39 16.56
C GLU A 125 11.21 -15.60 17.42
N GLU A 126 9.93 -15.95 17.45
CA GLU A 126 9.39 -17.09 18.21
C GLU A 126 9.60 -18.45 17.52
N PHE A 127 10.13 -18.50 16.29
CA PHE A 127 10.39 -19.77 15.59
C PHE A 127 11.47 -20.58 16.29
N LYS A 128 11.22 -21.87 16.45
CA LYS A 128 12.15 -22.85 17.01
C LYS A 128 13.13 -23.34 15.96
N ASP A 129 12.66 -23.45 14.71
CA ASP A 129 13.51 -23.73 13.57
C ASP A 129 14.45 -22.55 13.34
N GLU A 130 15.74 -22.79 13.52
CA GLU A 130 16.75 -21.73 13.49
C GLU A 130 16.94 -21.15 12.10
N ASP A 131 16.89 -21.98 11.06
CA ASP A 131 17.05 -21.56 9.68
C ASP A 131 15.86 -20.71 9.22
N LEU A 132 14.63 -21.13 9.52
CA LEU A 132 13.42 -20.34 9.25
C LEU A 132 13.47 -19.00 9.99
N ARG A 133 13.89 -19.01 11.26
CA ARG A 133 14.02 -17.79 12.05
C ARG A 133 15.02 -16.82 11.45
N MET A 134 16.24 -17.29 11.18
CA MET A 134 17.32 -16.47 10.64
C MET A 134 16.96 -15.89 9.27
N LEU A 135 16.45 -16.71 8.34
CA LEU A 135 16.04 -16.28 7.01
C LEU A 135 14.95 -15.21 7.07
N THR A 136 13.89 -15.48 7.85
CA THR A 136 12.75 -14.57 7.92
C THR A 136 13.13 -13.23 8.53
N GLN A 137 13.85 -13.24 9.66
CA GLN A 137 14.29 -12.02 10.31
C GLN A 137 15.29 -11.22 9.47
N TYR A 138 16.24 -11.90 8.82
CA TYR A 138 17.22 -11.27 7.95
C TYR A 138 16.53 -10.53 6.80
N ILE A 139 15.65 -11.22 6.07
CA ILE A 139 14.95 -10.63 4.91
C ILE A 139 14.05 -9.48 5.34
N LEU A 140 13.31 -9.62 6.44
CA LEU A 140 12.49 -8.52 6.99
C LEU A 140 13.34 -7.29 7.32
N ARG A 141 14.47 -7.50 8.01
CA ARG A 141 15.35 -6.41 8.45
C ARG A 141 15.95 -5.65 7.28
N GLU A 142 16.48 -6.38 6.28
CA GLU A 142 17.08 -5.80 5.09
C GLU A 142 16.07 -4.99 4.24
N ASN A 143 14.79 -5.33 4.31
CA ASN A 143 13.74 -4.68 3.54
C ASN A 143 12.84 -3.74 4.38
N LYS A 144 13.14 -3.56 5.70
CA LYS A 144 12.28 -2.80 6.64
C LYS A 144 11.85 -1.43 6.10
N ALA A 145 12.81 -0.62 5.65
CA ALA A 145 12.53 0.74 5.19
C ALA A 145 11.55 0.81 4.01
N ALA A 146 11.58 -0.18 3.13
CA ALA A 146 10.65 -0.30 2.01
C ALA A 146 9.30 -0.85 2.48
N ILE A 147 9.30 -1.97 3.19
CA ILE A 147 8.10 -2.67 3.67
C ILE A 147 7.16 -1.73 4.44
N LEU A 148 7.69 -0.84 5.29
CA LEU A 148 6.91 0.11 6.09
C LEU A 148 5.98 1.03 5.27
N ARG A 149 6.25 1.24 3.99
CA ARG A 149 5.50 2.19 3.17
C ARG A 149 4.93 1.61 1.88
N PHE A 150 5.37 0.42 1.44
CA PHE A 150 4.98 -0.15 0.16
C PHE A 150 3.53 -0.61 0.15
N PRO A 151 2.81 -0.40 -0.97
CA PRO A 151 1.52 -1.03 -1.22
C PRO A 151 1.72 -2.50 -1.61
N ALA A 152 0.66 -3.31 -1.49
CA ALA A 152 0.68 -4.69 -1.95
C ALA A 152 0.49 -4.84 -3.47
N ALA A 153 -0.08 -3.85 -4.14
CA ALA A 153 -0.35 -3.88 -5.57
C ALA A 153 -0.30 -2.47 -6.19
N LEU A 154 -0.24 -2.41 -7.52
CA LEU A 154 -0.31 -1.15 -8.27
C LEU A 154 -1.73 -0.55 -8.26
N LYS A 155 -2.78 -1.37 -8.35
CA LYS A 155 -4.18 -0.91 -8.53
C LYS A 155 -5.24 -1.80 -7.84
N LEU A 156 -4.87 -2.97 -7.34
CA LEU A 156 -5.82 -3.94 -6.79
C LEU A 156 -5.83 -3.90 -5.25
N HIS A 157 -6.14 -5.04 -4.63
CA HIS A 157 -6.16 -5.19 -3.17
C HIS A 157 -4.95 -4.55 -2.49
N HIS A 158 -5.20 -3.84 -1.42
CA HIS A 158 -4.19 -3.17 -0.61
C HIS A 158 -3.26 -2.21 -1.39
N ALA A 159 -3.74 -1.58 -2.49
CA ALA A 159 -3.00 -0.57 -3.26
C ALA A 159 -2.95 0.78 -2.53
N MET A 160 -2.49 0.75 -1.29
CA MET A 160 -2.40 1.90 -0.38
C MET A 160 -1.06 1.92 0.35
N ARG A 161 -0.70 3.06 0.93
CA ARG A 161 0.51 3.17 1.76
C ARG A 161 0.46 2.18 2.93
N GLY A 162 1.54 1.37 3.08
CA GLY A 162 1.60 0.30 4.10
C GLY A 162 0.70 -0.90 3.80
N GLY A 163 0.13 -0.98 2.58
CA GLY A 163 -0.77 -2.06 2.17
C GLY A 163 -0.12 -3.43 2.16
N LEU A 164 1.18 -3.52 1.82
CA LEU A 164 1.93 -4.78 1.88
C LEU A 164 2.01 -5.34 3.31
N LEU A 165 2.30 -4.51 4.30
CA LEU A 165 2.29 -4.91 5.70
C LEU A 165 0.88 -5.30 6.17
N TYR A 166 -0.12 -4.53 5.77
CA TYR A 166 -1.50 -4.79 6.17
C TYR A 166 -1.98 -6.15 5.64
N HIS A 167 -1.77 -6.42 4.36
CA HIS A 167 -2.02 -7.71 3.73
C HIS A 167 -1.30 -8.86 4.47
N THR A 168 0.02 -8.77 4.60
CA THR A 168 0.83 -9.81 5.26
C THR A 168 0.41 -10.04 6.71
N THR A 169 0.11 -8.98 7.47
CA THR A 169 -0.32 -9.10 8.88
C THR A 169 -1.70 -9.72 8.99
N THR A 170 -2.64 -9.37 8.11
CA THR A 170 -3.99 -9.98 8.08
C THR A 170 -3.89 -11.45 7.73
N MET A 171 -3.10 -11.80 6.71
CA MET A 171 -2.81 -13.19 6.36
C MET A 171 -2.20 -13.97 7.51
N LEU A 172 -1.24 -13.40 8.24
CA LEU A 172 -0.62 -14.06 9.41
C LEU A 172 -1.64 -14.34 10.51
N LYS A 173 -2.55 -13.41 10.78
CA LYS A 173 -3.64 -13.62 11.76
C LYS A 173 -4.58 -14.73 11.32
N ALA A 174 -4.96 -14.76 10.05
CA ALA A 174 -5.77 -15.83 9.47
C ALA A 174 -5.05 -17.18 9.55
N ALA A 175 -3.76 -17.22 9.21
CA ALA A 175 -2.94 -18.43 9.28
C ALA A 175 -2.82 -18.98 10.69
N LYS A 176 -2.63 -18.13 11.70
CA LYS A 176 -2.61 -18.56 13.11
C LYS A 176 -3.92 -19.27 13.50
N ALA A 177 -5.07 -18.73 13.07
CA ALA A 177 -6.38 -19.35 13.33
C ALA A 177 -6.54 -20.68 12.58
N VAL A 178 -6.20 -20.72 11.28
CA VAL A 178 -6.25 -21.94 10.45
C VAL A 178 -5.33 -23.02 10.99
N CYS A 179 -4.07 -22.67 11.29
CA CYS A 179 -3.09 -23.61 11.84
C CYS A 179 -3.49 -24.13 13.22
N ALA A 180 -4.14 -23.33 14.06
CA ALA A 180 -4.64 -23.76 15.36
C ALA A 180 -5.65 -24.93 15.24
N VAL A 181 -6.46 -24.94 14.18
CA VAL A 181 -7.39 -26.03 13.87
C VAL A 181 -6.66 -27.25 13.31
N TYR A 182 -5.90 -27.04 12.21
CA TYR A 182 -5.34 -28.16 11.47
C TYR A 182 -4.16 -28.84 12.15
N LYS A 183 -3.39 -28.14 13.00
CA LYS A 183 -2.33 -28.75 13.80
C LYS A 183 -2.83 -29.83 14.78
N GLN A 184 -4.07 -29.72 15.23
CA GLN A 184 -4.70 -30.74 16.08
C GLN A 184 -5.05 -32.01 15.30
N LEU A 185 -5.39 -31.86 14.01
CA LEU A 185 -5.73 -32.96 13.11
C LEU A 185 -4.49 -33.58 12.45
N TYR A 186 -3.51 -32.74 12.14
CA TYR A 186 -2.27 -33.12 11.45
C TYR A 186 -1.06 -32.66 12.27
N PRO A 187 -0.61 -33.44 13.28
CA PRO A 187 0.48 -33.03 14.16
C PRO A 187 1.81 -32.73 13.47
N THR A 188 2.02 -33.22 12.25
CA THR A 188 3.22 -33.00 11.45
C THR A 188 3.22 -31.65 10.71
N LEU A 189 2.08 -30.94 10.63
CA LEU A 189 2.00 -29.62 10.00
C LEU A 189 3.00 -28.65 10.64
N SER A 190 3.89 -28.05 9.85
CA SER A 190 4.83 -27.03 10.32
C SER A 190 4.19 -25.65 10.30
N THR A 191 3.74 -25.19 11.47
CA THR A 191 3.13 -23.85 11.58
C THR A 191 4.16 -22.73 11.34
N GLU A 192 5.41 -22.95 11.71
CA GLU A 192 6.50 -21.99 11.50
C GLU A 192 6.81 -21.82 10.00
N LEU A 193 6.80 -22.91 9.25
CA LEU A 193 6.97 -22.85 7.79
C LEU A 193 5.81 -22.10 7.12
N VAL A 194 4.56 -22.30 7.55
CA VAL A 194 3.40 -21.51 7.07
C VAL A 194 3.61 -20.03 7.35
N TYR A 195 4.01 -19.67 8.58
CA TYR A 195 4.17 -18.27 8.97
C TYR A 195 5.34 -17.62 8.24
N ALA A 196 6.46 -18.32 8.07
CA ALA A 196 7.59 -17.84 7.27
C ALA A 196 7.19 -17.62 5.80
N GLY A 197 6.47 -18.57 5.22
CA GLY A 197 5.91 -18.45 3.86
C GLY A 197 5.03 -17.21 3.71
N ILE A 198 4.08 -16.99 4.62
CA ILE A 198 3.23 -15.79 4.61
C ILE A 198 4.03 -14.50 4.75
N ILE A 199 4.97 -14.45 5.70
CA ILE A 199 5.76 -13.24 5.93
C ILE A 199 6.59 -12.86 4.71
N LEU A 200 7.07 -13.85 3.95
CA LEU A 200 8.02 -13.64 2.85
C LEU A 200 7.43 -13.69 1.44
N HIS A 201 6.19 -14.22 1.24
CA HIS A 201 5.65 -14.49 -0.10
C HIS A 201 5.73 -13.29 -1.04
N ASP A 202 5.43 -12.11 -0.56
CA ASP A 202 5.32 -10.87 -1.32
C ASP A 202 6.43 -9.85 -1.04
N VAL A 203 7.44 -10.18 -0.24
CA VAL A 203 8.48 -9.23 0.18
C VAL A 203 9.19 -8.58 -1.01
N ALA A 204 9.35 -9.29 -2.11
CA ALA A 204 10.02 -8.79 -3.31
C ALA A 204 9.19 -7.77 -4.12
N LYS A 205 7.92 -7.52 -3.77
CA LYS A 205 7.16 -6.37 -4.27
C LYS A 205 7.84 -5.05 -3.95
N THR A 206 8.67 -5.01 -2.91
CA THR A 206 9.55 -3.87 -2.61
C THR A 206 10.58 -3.55 -3.70
N GLN A 207 10.87 -4.49 -4.59
CA GLN A 207 11.73 -4.31 -5.76
C GLN A 207 10.95 -4.33 -7.07
N GLU A 208 9.77 -4.94 -7.09
CA GLU A 208 8.89 -5.03 -8.26
C GLU A 208 8.25 -3.69 -8.59
N LEU A 209 7.81 -2.94 -7.58
CA LEU A 209 7.06 -1.71 -7.74
C LEU A 209 7.95 -0.47 -7.63
N VAL A 210 7.66 0.54 -8.45
CA VAL A 210 8.20 1.90 -8.30
C VAL A 210 7.28 2.66 -7.36
N VAL A 211 7.76 2.96 -6.16
CA VAL A 211 7.00 3.62 -5.11
C VAL A 211 7.66 4.94 -4.73
N GLY A 212 6.90 6.03 -4.84
CA GLY A 212 7.35 7.36 -4.46
C GLY A 212 7.34 7.60 -2.93
N GLU A 213 7.68 8.81 -2.53
CA GLU A 213 7.70 9.22 -1.11
C GLU A 213 6.34 9.08 -0.42
N LEU A 214 5.26 9.24 -1.18
CA LEU A 214 3.90 9.06 -0.67
C LEU A 214 3.57 7.60 -0.31
N GLY A 215 4.38 6.62 -0.76
CA GLY A 215 4.10 5.20 -0.52
C GLY A 215 3.00 4.63 -1.44
N LEU A 216 2.74 5.28 -2.57
CA LEU A 216 1.85 4.77 -3.62
C LEU A 216 2.67 4.30 -4.81
N ALA A 217 2.28 3.17 -5.40
CA ALA A 217 2.93 2.65 -6.59
C ALA A 217 2.51 3.44 -7.83
N SER A 218 3.48 3.77 -8.69
CA SER A 218 3.24 4.48 -9.95
C SER A 218 3.43 3.60 -11.18
N ALA A 219 4.29 2.58 -11.08
CA ALA A 219 4.62 1.66 -12.17
C ALA A 219 5.28 0.39 -11.61
N TYR A 220 5.50 -0.58 -12.49
CA TYR A 220 6.46 -1.65 -12.25
C TYR A 220 7.87 -1.16 -12.55
N SER A 221 8.87 -1.59 -11.78
CA SER A 221 10.28 -1.38 -12.10
C SER A 221 10.68 -2.19 -13.34
N GLU A 222 11.82 -1.89 -13.93
CA GLU A 222 12.36 -2.68 -15.05
C GLU A 222 12.51 -4.16 -14.66
N LYS A 223 13.06 -4.44 -13.47
CA LYS A 223 13.14 -5.80 -12.94
C LYS A 223 11.76 -6.41 -12.69
N GLY A 224 10.83 -5.63 -12.18
CA GLY A 224 9.45 -6.04 -11.95
C GLY A 224 8.77 -6.50 -13.23
N GLN A 225 8.93 -5.73 -14.31
CA GLN A 225 8.38 -6.09 -15.64
C GLN A 225 8.99 -7.37 -16.21
N LEU A 226 10.28 -7.58 -16.02
CA LEU A 226 11.01 -8.69 -16.65
C LEU A 226 10.97 -9.98 -15.83
N LEU A 227 10.95 -9.89 -14.50
CA LEU A 227 11.14 -11.03 -13.62
C LEU A 227 9.93 -11.33 -12.74
N GLY A 228 9.16 -10.31 -12.34
CA GLY A 228 8.08 -10.43 -11.35
C GLY A 228 8.58 -10.70 -9.93
N HIS A 229 7.75 -10.38 -8.93
CA HIS A 229 8.12 -10.53 -7.50
C HIS A 229 8.37 -11.98 -7.09
N ILE A 230 7.71 -12.96 -7.70
CA ILE A 230 7.89 -14.40 -7.41
C ILE A 230 9.36 -14.79 -7.61
N ASN A 231 9.89 -14.57 -8.83
CA ASN A 231 11.27 -14.94 -9.15
C ASN A 231 12.29 -14.12 -8.34
N MET A 232 12.01 -12.84 -8.12
CA MET A 232 12.86 -11.98 -7.31
C MET A 232 12.84 -12.38 -5.84
N GLY A 233 11.69 -12.84 -5.31
CA GLY A 233 11.56 -13.36 -3.97
C GLY A 233 12.36 -14.65 -3.77
N MET A 234 12.26 -15.59 -4.69
CA MET A 234 13.09 -16.81 -4.68
C MET A 234 14.59 -16.48 -4.67
N ALA A 235 15.02 -15.55 -5.53
CA ALA A 235 16.41 -15.10 -5.57
C ALA A 235 16.84 -14.35 -4.30
N MET A 236 15.91 -13.69 -3.62
CA MET A 236 16.15 -13.02 -2.33
C MET A 236 16.38 -14.06 -1.23
N VAL A 237 15.55 -15.11 -1.16
CA VAL A 237 15.71 -16.22 -0.23
C VAL A 237 17.03 -16.95 -0.48
N GLU A 238 17.37 -17.25 -1.73
CA GLU A 238 18.63 -17.91 -2.10
C GLU A 238 19.87 -17.13 -1.63
N ARG A 239 19.89 -15.82 -1.87
CA ARG A 239 20.99 -14.97 -1.42
C ARG A 239 21.12 -14.92 0.10
N ALA A 240 19.99 -14.78 0.79
CA ALA A 240 19.98 -14.78 2.25
C ALA A 240 20.45 -16.12 2.81
N ALA A 241 20.01 -17.23 2.23
CA ALA A 241 20.41 -18.58 2.61
C ALA A 241 21.94 -18.80 2.44
N ALA A 242 22.49 -18.35 1.33
CA ALA A 242 23.93 -18.44 1.08
C ALA A 242 24.75 -17.61 2.08
N GLU A 243 24.27 -16.42 2.46
CA GLU A 243 24.93 -15.54 3.42
C GLU A 243 24.85 -16.09 4.84
N LEU A 244 23.72 -16.66 5.20
CA LEU A 244 23.47 -17.21 6.54
C LEU A 244 23.91 -18.66 6.68
N MET A 245 24.29 -19.32 5.59
CA MET A 245 24.65 -20.74 5.51
C MET A 245 23.54 -21.67 6.08
N THR A 246 22.29 -21.37 5.72
CA THR A 246 21.12 -22.14 6.15
C THR A 246 21.01 -23.46 5.39
N ASP A 247 20.22 -24.39 5.93
CA ASP A 247 19.99 -25.70 5.34
C ASP A 247 19.35 -25.59 3.95
N GLU A 248 19.87 -26.34 2.97
CA GLU A 248 19.39 -26.34 1.59
C GLU A 248 17.92 -26.79 1.48
N HIS A 249 17.51 -27.77 2.28
CA HIS A 249 16.14 -28.30 2.26
C HIS A 249 15.15 -27.25 2.76
N THR A 250 15.42 -26.57 3.86
CA THR A 250 14.61 -25.47 4.40
C THR A 250 14.50 -24.31 3.41
N THR A 251 15.62 -23.96 2.80
CA THR A 251 15.68 -22.93 1.72
C THR A 251 14.79 -23.30 0.56
N MET A 252 14.88 -24.54 0.05
CA MET A 252 14.07 -25.05 -1.06
C MET A 252 12.56 -25.05 -0.73
N LEU A 253 12.17 -25.42 0.49
CA LEU A 253 10.76 -25.37 0.91
C LEU A 253 10.20 -23.95 0.89
N LEU A 254 10.93 -22.98 1.45
CA LEU A 254 10.55 -21.57 1.38
C LEU A 254 10.45 -21.06 -0.06
N GLN A 255 11.43 -21.37 -0.89
CA GLN A 255 11.40 -20.99 -2.32
C GLN A 255 10.18 -21.58 -3.02
N HIS A 256 9.83 -22.84 -2.75
CA HIS A 256 8.62 -23.43 -3.33
C HIS A 256 7.35 -22.70 -2.88
N MET A 257 7.27 -22.29 -1.61
CA MET A 257 6.11 -21.54 -1.11
C MET A 257 5.96 -20.20 -1.85
N LEU A 258 7.06 -19.47 -2.04
CA LEU A 258 7.05 -18.22 -2.82
C LEU A 258 6.73 -18.47 -4.29
N LEU A 259 7.24 -19.57 -4.88
CA LEU A 259 6.95 -19.94 -6.26
C LEU A 259 5.48 -20.26 -6.50
N ALA A 260 4.84 -20.89 -5.53
CA ALA A 260 3.53 -21.53 -5.68
C ALA A 260 2.36 -20.72 -5.07
N HIS A 261 2.62 -19.59 -4.39
CA HIS A 261 1.58 -18.93 -3.58
C HIS A 261 0.38 -18.42 -4.38
N HIS A 262 0.53 -18.05 -5.65
CA HIS A 262 -0.61 -17.71 -6.52
C HIS A 262 -1.40 -18.93 -7.03
N GLY A 263 -0.93 -20.16 -6.78
CA GLY A 263 -1.62 -21.41 -7.03
C GLY A 263 -1.62 -21.89 -8.46
N VAL A 264 -1.77 -21.02 -9.45
CA VAL A 264 -1.95 -21.38 -10.88
C VAL A 264 -1.06 -20.52 -11.80
N PRO A 265 -0.69 -21.07 -13.00
CA PRO A 265 0.18 -20.37 -13.95
C PRO A 265 -0.39 -19.05 -14.46
N GLU A 266 -1.70 -18.94 -14.59
CA GLU A 266 -2.41 -17.74 -15.06
C GLU A 266 -2.16 -16.53 -14.14
N PHE A 267 -1.84 -16.76 -12.86
CA PHE A 267 -1.51 -15.74 -11.88
C PHE A 267 0.00 -15.63 -11.61
N GLY A 268 0.84 -16.38 -12.35
CA GLY A 268 2.30 -16.27 -12.31
C GLY A 268 3.02 -17.38 -11.55
N SER A 269 2.32 -18.33 -10.92
CA SER A 269 2.95 -19.48 -10.24
C SER A 269 3.13 -20.64 -11.23
N PRO A 270 4.37 -20.97 -11.66
CA PRO A 270 4.62 -22.02 -12.66
C PRO A 270 4.38 -23.44 -12.12
N ARG A 271 4.21 -23.58 -10.80
CA ARG A 271 3.89 -24.83 -10.10
C ARG A 271 2.81 -24.58 -9.06
N PRO A 272 1.85 -25.50 -8.91
CA PRO A 272 0.90 -25.44 -7.79
C PRO A 272 1.59 -25.76 -6.48
N PRO A 273 0.99 -25.43 -5.32
CA PRO A 273 1.46 -25.89 -4.01
C PRO A 273 1.57 -27.43 -3.97
N MET A 274 2.71 -27.94 -3.50
CA MET A 274 2.98 -29.39 -3.52
C MET A 274 3.08 -30.02 -2.12
N PHE A 275 2.82 -29.24 -1.05
CA PHE A 275 2.73 -29.71 0.32
C PHE A 275 1.75 -28.83 1.11
N PRO A 276 1.22 -29.33 2.25
CA PRO A 276 0.12 -28.68 2.96
C PRO A 276 0.38 -27.24 3.39
N GLU A 277 1.58 -26.93 3.84
CA GLU A 277 1.97 -25.59 4.29
C GLU A 277 1.90 -24.58 3.14
N ALA A 278 2.37 -24.96 1.95
CA ALA A 278 2.29 -24.13 0.74
C ALA A 278 0.84 -23.90 0.29
N GLU A 279 -0.01 -24.94 0.38
CA GLU A 279 -1.44 -24.84 0.08
C GLU A 279 -2.13 -23.85 1.03
N ILE A 280 -1.83 -23.90 2.34
CA ILE A 280 -2.39 -22.97 3.32
C ILE A 280 -2.02 -21.53 2.97
N VAL A 281 -0.77 -21.25 2.61
CA VAL A 281 -0.33 -19.90 2.20
C VAL A 281 -1.11 -19.43 0.98
N SER A 282 -1.19 -20.25 -0.06
CA SER A 282 -1.90 -19.91 -1.31
C SER A 282 -3.39 -19.62 -1.07
N GLN A 283 -4.07 -20.45 -0.27
CA GLN A 283 -5.50 -20.27 -0.01
C GLN A 283 -5.78 -19.03 0.86
N ILE A 284 -4.91 -18.71 1.82
CA ILE A 284 -5.06 -17.52 2.66
C ILE A 284 -4.79 -16.25 1.85
N ASP A 285 -3.82 -16.24 0.93
CA ASP A 285 -3.55 -15.12 0.03
C ASP A 285 -4.77 -14.82 -0.85
N VAL A 286 -5.32 -15.85 -1.50
CA VAL A 286 -6.54 -15.71 -2.30
C VAL A 286 -7.73 -15.24 -1.46
N LEU A 287 -7.86 -15.72 -0.22
CA LEU A 287 -8.94 -15.33 0.67
C LEU A 287 -8.83 -13.86 1.07
N ASP A 288 -7.65 -13.42 1.52
CA ASP A 288 -7.43 -12.05 1.99
C ASP A 288 -7.64 -11.04 0.86
N SER A 289 -7.04 -11.29 -0.30
CA SER A 289 -7.17 -10.42 -1.47
C SER A 289 -8.62 -10.29 -1.94
N LYS A 290 -9.36 -11.41 -2.03
CA LYS A 290 -10.76 -11.39 -2.45
C LYS A 290 -11.67 -10.70 -1.43
N LEU A 291 -11.48 -10.96 -0.14
CA LEU A 291 -12.29 -10.29 0.90
C LEU A 291 -12.05 -8.79 0.89
N PHE A 292 -10.80 -8.35 0.78
CA PHE A 292 -10.48 -6.93 0.69
C PHE A 292 -11.23 -6.27 -0.49
N GLU A 293 -11.12 -6.83 -1.70
CA GLU A 293 -11.78 -6.29 -2.89
C GLU A 293 -13.32 -6.32 -2.78
N MET A 294 -13.89 -7.35 -2.15
CA MET A 294 -15.34 -7.42 -1.93
C MET A 294 -15.84 -6.34 -0.97
N TYR A 295 -15.13 -6.11 0.14
CA TYR A 295 -15.49 -5.06 1.10
C TYR A 295 -15.29 -3.66 0.52
N ASP A 296 -14.23 -3.44 -0.23
CA ASP A 296 -13.99 -2.17 -0.93
C ASP A 296 -15.11 -1.86 -1.94
N ALA A 297 -15.45 -2.83 -2.80
CA ALA A 297 -16.52 -2.71 -3.79
C ALA A 297 -17.91 -2.48 -3.17
N LEU A 298 -18.14 -2.94 -1.95
CA LEU A 298 -19.39 -2.77 -1.22
C LEU A 298 -19.41 -1.51 -0.33
N SER A 299 -18.31 -0.79 -0.18
CA SER A 299 -18.20 0.35 0.74
C SER A 299 -19.26 1.44 0.47
N GLY A 300 -19.44 1.82 -0.79
CA GLY A 300 -20.41 2.82 -1.25
C GLY A 300 -21.82 2.26 -1.61
N VAL A 301 -22.04 0.94 -1.49
CA VAL A 301 -23.33 0.32 -1.88
C VAL A 301 -24.31 0.39 -0.72
N PRO A 302 -25.59 0.80 -0.92
CA PRO A 302 -26.60 0.75 0.13
C PRO A 302 -26.98 -0.70 0.48
N VAL A 303 -27.44 -0.93 1.72
CA VAL A 303 -27.95 -2.24 2.15
C VAL A 303 -29.12 -2.65 1.25
N GLY A 304 -29.14 -3.91 0.81
CA GLY A 304 -30.11 -4.44 -0.16
C GLY A 304 -29.76 -4.17 -1.63
N GLY A 305 -28.65 -3.45 -1.89
CA GLY A 305 -28.16 -3.15 -3.23
C GLY A 305 -27.09 -4.09 -3.74
N PHE A 306 -26.76 -3.95 -5.03
CA PHE A 306 -25.67 -4.64 -5.71
C PHE A 306 -24.59 -3.64 -6.14
N SER A 307 -23.33 -4.09 -6.11
CA SER A 307 -22.22 -3.34 -6.68
C SER A 307 -22.28 -3.33 -8.21
N GLU A 308 -21.44 -2.50 -8.82
CA GLU A 308 -21.04 -2.68 -10.21
C GLU A 308 -20.30 -4.02 -10.39
N ARG A 309 -20.17 -4.48 -11.64
CA ARG A 309 -19.42 -5.69 -11.96
C ARG A 309 -17.94 -5.51 -11.65
N GLN A 310 -17.39 -6.42 -10.86
CA GLN A 310 -15.99 -6.39 -10.42
C GLN A 310 -15.17 -7.33 -11.29
N TRP A 311 -14.36 -6.79 -12.19
CA TRP A 311 -13.54 -7.59 -13.12
C TRP A 311 -12.53 -8.48 -12.39
N ALA A 312 -11.93 -7.99 -11.29
CA ALA A 312 -11.00 -8.74 -10.44
C ALA A 312 -11.66 -9.89 -9.66
N LEU A 313 -12.99 -9.91 -9.61
CA LEU A 313 -13.80 -10.93 -8.96
C LEU A 313 -14.67 -11.69 -10.00
N ASP A 314 -14.09 -12.10 -11.09
CA ASP A 314 -14.75 -12.89 -12.17
C ASP A 314 -15.98 -12.18 -12.77
N ASN A 315 -15.95 -10.85 -12.86
CA ASN A 315 -17.05 -9.99 -13.30
C ASN A 315 -18.36 -10.17 -12.50
N ARG A 316 -18.28 -10.57 -11.24
CA ARG A 316 -19.45 -10.71 -10.36
C ARG A 316 -19.98 -9.34 -9.91
N GLN A 317 -21.28 -9.25 -9.70
CA GLN A 317 -21.91 -8.21 -8.89
C GLN A 317 -22.03 -8.74 -7.46
N LEU A 318 -21.73 -7.89 -6.49
CA LEU A 318 -21.74 -8.24 -5.07
C LEU A 318 -22.99 -7.66 -4.40
N TYR A 319 -23.62 -8.45 -3.56
CA TYR A 319 -24.82 -8.05 -2.82
C TYR A 319 -24.45 -7.60 -1.41
N LYS A 320 -24.91 -6.41 -1.02
CA LYS A 320 -24.75 -5.90 0.34
C LYS A 320 -25.96 -6.28 1.19
N HIS A 321 -25.85 -7.37 1.95
CA HIS A 321 -26.90 -7.77 2.89
C HIS A 321 -26.86 -6.92 4.18
N GLY A 322 -27.97 -6.91 4.92
CA GLY A 322 -28.10 -6.13 6.16
C GLY A 322 -27.86 -6.91 7.46
N HIS A 323 -27.40 -8.17 7.36
CA HIS A 323 -27.05 -8.94 8.55
C HIS A 323 -25.66 -8.49 9.07
N VAL A 324 -25.62 -8.13 10.36
CA VAL A 324 -24.40 -7.73 11.08
C VAL A 324 -24.20 -8.71 12.24
#